data_57800ed4c308416c445574fc52a3d284
#
_entry.id   57800ed4c308416c445574fc52a3d284
#
_cell.length_a   1.000
_cell.length_b   1.000
_cell.length_c   1.000
_cell.angle_alpha   90.00
_cell.angle_beta   90.00
_cell.angle_gamma   90.00
#
_symmetry.space_group_name_H-M   'P 1'
#
loop_
_entity.id
_entity.type
_entity.pdbx_description
1 polymer ?
#
loop_
_entity_poly.entity_id
_entity_poly.type
_entity_poly.pdbx_seq_one_letter_code
_entity_poly.pdbx_strand_id
1 'polypeptide(L)'
;YTKGRMTTDKVENAFGQIPVVKVTYTGKDLPQMEQQFYPIPGKNYFLTEFTLNGESAEVESNLMAPINIDEMPQLLDKGTNRALFIPFDNDKWVRYQSHPLTFDKLTSYEVTAVFNNESRKGFVVGSIEHDNWKTAIEMQSGDTNNLKSLICYGGAADELTRDSKPHGALKGKSIKSPLVLFGLFDDWRTGLEEYADANALIAPPKAWDKAVPCGWNSWGVLQFGLTYPKALEVSDFFKNNLQNNHFCNTDNTVYIGLDSGWNSFSEQELTAFVNRCKANGQIAGVYWTPFTDWGRQAENVLHDAPEYKYKDVYLYANGKPQELDGAYAVDPTHPAIEAQMKKTSELFRRCGFEYVKMDFMTHGAMEADHWYNPEIQTGIQGYNYGMALLNKYFGDMYINLSISPIFPAQYAQSRRIACDAWNKIKDTEYTMNAVSYGWWIDRVYQYNDADHVVLKDATEGENRARITSAVITGLYIAGDDFSEGGSKEGKERATKYLTNEDVNLIANGVSFRPIEGIGTNSENQFMRQDNNTLYYVVFNYGEEEMSVNVPLERIGLNPAETLNAKELWSGAEIDLSKAITIPGKDVKLIRIQ
;
A
#
# COMPACT_ATOMS: atom_id res chain seq x y z
N TYR A 1 25.44 4.90 29.81
CA TYR A 1 26.01 6.22 29.52
C TYR A 1 26.05 7.06 30.79
N THR A 2 27.14 7.76 31.01
CA THR A 2 27.36 8.52 32.25
C THR A 2 27.50 10.02 32.05
N LYS A 3 27.65 10.46 30.80
CA LYS A 3 27.76 11.89 30.44
C LYS A 3 26.90 12.17 29.20
N GLY A 4 26.22 13.32 29.22
CA GLY A 4 25.47 13.85 28.10
C GLY A 4 25.90 15.29 27.80
N ARG A 5 26.00 15.65 26.52
CA ARG A 5 26.26 17.02 26.05
C ARG A 5 25.24 17.38 25.00
N MET A 6 24.54 18.48 25.19
CA MET A 6 23.61 19.02 24.22
C MET A 6 24.21 20.17 23.43
N THR A 7 23.98 20.20 22.13
CA THR A 7 24.34 21.28 21.22
C THR A 7 23.20 21.57 20.26
N THR A 8 23.15 22.77 19.75
CA THR A 8 22.17 23.19 18.73
C THR A 8 22.90 23.67 17.49
N ASP A 9 22.36 23.35 16.32
CA ASP A 9 22.91 23.71 15.02
C ASP A 9 21.78 23.85 13.99
N LYS A 10 22.12 24.07 12.75
CA LYS A 10 21.23 23.99 11.59
C LYS A 10 21.77 22.99 10.61
N VAL A 11 20.88 22.28 9.95
CA VAL A 11 21.20 21.30 8.91
C VAL A 11 20.32 21.56 7.68
N GLU A 12 20.87 21.32 6.51
CA GLU A 12 20.11 21.34 5.25
C GLU A 12 19.86 19.90 4.80
N ASN A 13 18.60 19.57 4.54
CA ASN A 13 18.17 18.25 4.08
C ASN A 13 16.90 18.38 3.21
N ALA A 14 16.18 17.28 2.98
CA ALA A 14 14.95 17.26 2.19
C ALA A 14 13.85 18.20 2.73
N PHE A 15 13.89 18.57 4.02
CA PHE A 15 12.96 19.52 4.66
C PHE A 15 13.44 20.99 4.57
N GLY A 16 14.54 21.25 3.86
CA GLY A 16 15.19 22.57 3.77
C GLY A 16 16.20 22.80 4.88
N GLN A 17 16.48 24.07 5.18
CA GLN A 17 17.36 24.44 6.28
C GLN A 17 16.58 24.43 7.59
N ILE A 18 16.83 23.47 8.44
CA ILE A 18 16.08 23.23 9.68
C ILE A 18 17.01 23.23 10.91
N PRO A 19 16.48 23.60 12.10
CA PRO A 19 17.24 23.48 13.34
C PRO A 19 17.44 22.00 13.70
N VAL A 20 18.56 21.72 14.35
CA VAL A 20 18.83 20.39 14.95
C VAL A 20 19.33 20.56 16.38
N VAL A 21 18.78 19.74 17.27
CA VAL A 21 19.28 19.57 18.63
C VAL A 21 19.99 18.23 18.69
N LYS A 22 21.28 18.24 19.05
CA LYS A 22 22.11 17.04 19.17
C LYS A 22 22.40 16.76 20.64
N VAL A 23 22.22 15.52 21.05
CA VAL A 23 22.56 15.05 22.39
C VAL A 23 23.56 13.91 22.23
N THR A 24 24.81 14.19 22.63
CA THR A 24 25.90 13.21 22.59
C THR A 24 26.05 12.56 23.95
N TYR A 25 25.97 11.24 23.99
CA TYR A 25 26.16 10.42 25.19
C TYR A 25 27.46 9.64 25.10
N THR A 26 28.23 9.68 26.20
CA THR A 26 29.45 8.91 26.33
C THR A 26 29.42 8.08 27.61
N GLY A 27 30.11 6.95 27.58
CA GLY A 27 30.24 6.04 28.73
C GLY A 27 31.51 5.23 28.58
N LYS A 28 32.00 4.70 29.72
CA LYS A 28 33.19 3.83 29.72
C LYS A 28 32.83 2.54 28.96
N ASP A 29 33.71 2.14 28.04
CA ASP A 29 33.58 0.91 27.25
C ASP A 29 32.26 0.80 26.44
N LEU A 30 31.63 1.94 26.13
CA LEU A 30 30.43 2.03 25.30
C LEU A 30 30.72 2.86 24.04
N PRO A 31 30.12 2.53 22.89
CA PRO A 31 30.20 3.40 21.72
C PRO A 31 29.58 4.76 22.03
N GLN A 32 30.07 5.82 21.41
CA GLN A 32 29.43 7.12 21.51
C GLN A 32 28.07 7.05 20.85
N MET A 33 27.03 7.55 21.52
CA MET A 33 25.69 7.68 20.97
C MET A 33 25.38 9.17 20.75
N GLU A 34 24.96 9.52 19.53
CA GLU A 34 24.51 10.86 19.21
C GLU A 34 23.05 10.79 18.77
N GLN A 35 22.15 11.33 19.59
CA GLN A 35 20.73 11.45 19.21
C GLN A 35 20.46 12.85 18.67
N GLN A 36 19.71 12.91 17.59
CA GLN A 36 19.37 14.15 16.90
C GLN A 36 17.85 14.32 16.88
N PHE A 37 17.42 15.56 17.15
CA PHE A 37 16.03 15.98 17.08
C PHE A 37 15.93 17.13 16.08
N TYR A 38 15.02 17.02 15.13
CA TYR A 38 14.79 17.98 14.06
C TYR A 38 13.37 18.54 14.17
N PRO A 39 13.15 19.64 14.92
CA PRO A 39 11.88 20.37 14.88
C PRO A 39 11.66 20.91 13.46
N ILE A 40 10.53 20.57 12.83
CA ILE A 40 10.26 21.02 11.46
C ILE A 40 9.47 22.33 11.48
N PRO A 41 10.02 23.44 10.97
CA PRO A 41 9.35 24.74 11.00
C PRO A 41 8.00 24.71 10.29
N GLY A 42 6.94 25.21 10.95
CA GLY A 42 5.59 25.27 10.41
C GLY A 42 4.84 23.94 10.40
N LYS A 43 5.40 22.90 11.02
CA LYS A 43 4.78 21.59 11.16
C LYS A 43 4.55 21.22 12.62
N ASN A 44 3.56 20.35 12.86
CA ASN A 44 3.21 19.87 14.20
C ASN A 44 3.96 18.58 14.56
N TYR A 45 5.16 18.38 14.00
CA TYR A 45 5.99 17.22 14.29
C TYR A 45 7.47 17.57 14.30
N PHE A 46 8.23 16.70 14.93
CA PHE A 46 9.68 16.65 14.84
C PHE A 46 10.14 15.27 14.32
N LEU A 47 11.37 15.22 13.84
CA LEU A 47 12.03 13.98 13.47
C LEU A 47 13.10 13.65 14.50
N THR A 48 13.38 12.37 14.70
CA THR A 48 14.49 11.92 15.55
C THR A 48 15.14 10.65 15.03
N GLU A 49 16.45 10.59 15.22
CA GLU A 49 17.29 9.43 14.95
C GLU A 49 18.47 9.42 15.91
N PHE A 50 19.18 8.32 16.01
CA PHE A 50 20.46 8.31 16.67
C PHE A 50 21.49 7.44 15.95
N THR A 51 22.74 7.77 16.19
CA THR A 51 23.91 7.09 15.61
C THR A 51 24.75 6.50 16.74
N LEU A 52 25.23 5.29 16.54
CA LEU A 52 26.27 4.69 17.38
C LEU A 52 27.60 4.77 16.64
N ASN A 53 28.61 5.38 17.27
CA ASN A 53 29.95 5.56 16.71
C ASN A 53 30.97 4.78 17.54
N GLY A 54 31.68 3.85 16.90
CA GLY A 54 32.80 3.14 17.50
C GLY A 54 34.09 3.95 17.37
N GLU A 55 34.79 4.20 18.48
CA GLU A 55 36.06 4.94 18.45
C GLU A 55 37.21 4.11 17.87
N SER A 56 37.32 2.85 18.28
CA SER A 56 38.45 1.94 17.92
C SER A 56 38.00 0.59 17.37
N ALA A 57 36.73 0.27 17.46
CA ALA A 57 36.13 -0.99 16.98
C ALA A 57 34.82 -0.70 16.21
N GLU A 58 34.41 -1.63 15.38
CA GLU A 58 33.08 -1.59 14.77
C GLU A 58 31.99 -1.78 15.83
N VAL A 59 30.87 -1.13 15.63
CA VAL A 59 29.63 -1.32 16.40
C VAL A 59 28.67 -2.19 15.59
N GLU A 60 27.81 -2.92 16.29
CA GLU A 60 26.85 -3.84 15.69
C GLU A 60 25.54 -3.80 16.48
N SER A 61 24.41 -3.73 15.79
CA SER A 61 23.08 -3.84 16.40
C SER A 61 22.04 -4.34 15.40
N ASN A 62 21.16 -5.21 15.86
CA ASN A 62 19.97 -5.65 15.11
C ASN A 62 18.68 -4.99 15.61
N LEU A 63 18.79 -4.06 16.57
CA LEU A 63 17.65 -3.28 17.08
C LEU A 63 18.13 -1.88 17.48
N MET A 64 17.49 -0.85 16.96
CA MET A 64 17.76 0.54 17.31
C MET A 64 16.45 1.31 17.47
N ALA A 65 16.20 1.83 18.69
CA ALA A 65 14.97 2.53 19.05
C ALA A 65 15.22 4.02 19.30
N PRO A 66 14.97 4.90 18.29
CA PRO A 66 15.11 6.34 18.49
C PRO A 66 14.05 6.95 19.41
N ILE A 67 12.94 6.24 19.63
CA ILE A 67 11.93 6.61 20.62
C ILE A 67 11.68 5.41 21.53
N ASN A 68 11.86 5.61 22.82
CA ASN A 68 11.53 4.67 23.88
C ASN A 68 11.00 5.44 25.09
N ILE A 69 9.72 5.29 25.38
CA ILE A 69 8.99 6.01 26.43
C ILE A 69 8.34 4.99 27.35
N ASP A 70 8.87 4.83 28.56
CA ASP A 70 8.36 3.89 29.57
C ASP A 70 7.15 4.42 30.34
N GLU A 71 7.04 5.76 30.46
CA GLU A 71 5.93 6.45 31.09
C GLU A 71 5.39 7.53 30.13
N MET A 72 4.33 7.19 29.40
CA MET A 72 3.74 8.09 28.40
C MET A 72 3.02 9.24 29.07
N PRO A 73 3.34 10.52 28.75
CA PRO A 73 2.59 11.65 29.25
C PRO A 73 1.15 11.66 28.71
N GLN A 74 0.24 12.33 29.40
CA GLN A 74 -1.13 12.52 28.91
C GLN A 74 -1.13 13.50 27.73
N LEU A 75 -1.21 12.97 26.52
CA LEU A 75 -1.22 13.75 25.29
C LEU A 75 -2.60 13.89 24.66
N LEU A 76 -3.54 13.02 25.05
CA LEU A 76 -4.86 12.94 24.45
C LEU A 76 -5.93 13.53 25.38
N ASP A 77 -7.02 14.01 24.78
CA ASP A 77 -8.21 14.45 25.49
C ASP A 77 -8.85 13.28 26.24
N LYS A 78 -9.71 13.62 27.20
CA LYS A 78 -10.59 12.65 27.85
C LYS A 78 -11.62 12.13 26.83
N GLY A 79 -11.99 10.87 26.93
CA GLY A 79 -12.92 10.23 26.04
C GLY A 79 -12.44 8.86 25.60
N THR A 80 -12.93 8.38 24.47
CA THR A 80 -12.52 7.09 23.91
C THR A 80 -11.28 7.24 23.06
N ASN A 81 -10.14 6.76 23.54
CA ASN A 81 -8.88 6.80 22.83
C ASN A 81 -8.58 5.46 22.17
N ARG A 82 -7.97 5.51 21.00
CA ARG A 82 -7.69 4.34 20.14
C ARG A 82 -6.27 4.38 19.59
N ALA A 83 -5.74 3.21 19.21
CA ALA A 83 -4.48 3.06 18.50
C ALA A 83 -4.66 2.20 17.26
N LEU A 84 -3.93 2.50 16.20
CA LEU A 84 -3.97 1.75 14.96
C LEU A 84 -2.95 0.62 14.93
N PHE A 85 -3.39 -0.52 14.42
CA PHE A 85 -2.53 -1.56 13.88
C PHE A 85 -2.47 -1.39 12.36
N ILE A 86 -1.27 -1.12 11.85
CA ILE A 86 -0.95 -1.06 10.42
C ILE A 86 -0.10 -2.29 10.10
N PRO A 87 -0.50 -3.15 9.17
CA PRO A 87 0.26 -4.33 8.79
C PRO A 87 1.52 -3.96 7.99
N PHE A 88 2.53 -4.82 8.04
CA PHE A 88 3.78 -4.65 7.28
C PHE A 88 3.57 -4.77 5.77
N ASP A 89 2.76 -5.74 5.36
CA ASP A 89 2.43 -6.01 3.95
C ASP A 89 0.93 -6.29 3.79
N ASN A 90 0.49 -6.57 2.56
CA ASN A 90 -0.89 -6.92 2.24
C ASN A 90 -1.10 -8.42 2.00
N ASP A 91 -0.25 -9.29 2.56
CA ASP A 91 -0.34 -10.73 2.40
C ASP A 91 -1.33 -11.38 3.37
N LYS A 92 -1.79 -12.60 3.01
CA LYS A 92 -2.61 -13.50 3.85
C LYS A 92 -3.87 -12.85 4.41
N TRP A 93 -4.48 -11.93 3.66
CA TRP A 93 -5.70 -11.22 4.07
C TRP A 93 -5.60 -10.56 5.46
N VAL A 94 -4.40 -10.09 5.81
CA VAL A 94 -4.19 -9.32 7.03
C VAL A 94 -5.06 -8.05 7.02
N ARG A 95 -5.64 -7.74 8.20
CA ARG A 95 -6.56 -6.60 8.34
C ARG A 95 -5.89 -5.47 9.13
N TYR A 96 -6.15 -4.26 8.71
CA TYR A 96 -5.88 -3.07 9.52
C TYR A 96 -6.87 -3.03 10.68
N GLN A 97 -6.48 -2.46 11.80
CA GLN A 97 -7.34 -2.41 12.99
C GLN A 97 -7.18 -1.10 13.76
N SER A 98 -8.28 -0.66 14.35
CA SER A 98 -8.32 0.42 15.33
C SER A 98 -8.77 -0.17 16.67
N HIS A 99 -7.90 -0.11 17.68
CA HIS A 99 -8.13 -0.71 18.99
C HIS A 99 -8.37 0.36 20.05
N PRO A 100 -9.39 0.24 20.93
CA PRO A 100 -9.42 1.04 22.15
C PRO A 100 -8.16 0.75 22.99
N LEU A 101 -7.72 1.71 23.81
CA LEU A 101 -6.54 1.59 24.65
C LEU A 101 -6.79 0.69 25.89
N THR A 102 -7.08 -0.58 25.61
CA THR A 102 -7.38 -1.63 26.63
C THR A 102 -6.59 -2.90 26.37
N PHE A 103 -5.57 -2.86 25.51
CA PHE A 103 -4.71 -3.99 25.18
C PHE A 103 -3.49 -4.06 26.10
N ASP A 104 -3.01 -5.26 26.39
CA ASP A 104 -1.75 -5.46 27.11
C ASP A 104 -0.56 -5.03 26.23
N LYS A 105 -0.60 -5.39 24.95
CA LYS A 105 0.42 -5.06 23.95
C LYS A 105 -0.21 -4.96 22.56
N LEU A 106 0.19 -3.94 21.81
CA LEU A 106 -0.14 -3.78 20.40
C LEU A 106 1.13 -3.40 19.64
N THR A 107 1.42 -4.11 18.55
CA THR A 107 2.53 -3.81 17.65
C THR A 107 1.98 -3.40 16.29
N SER A 108 2.33 -2.20 15.83
CA SER A 108 2.04 -1.68 14.50
C SER A 108 3.34 -1.61 13.69
N TYR A 109 3.26 -1.74 12.37
CA TYR A 109 4.44 -1.73 11.51
C TYR A 109 4.56 -0.40 10.75
N GLU A 110 5.77 0.13 10.71
CA GLU A 110 6.18 1.37 10.06
C GLU A 110 5.56 2.64 10.67
N VAL A 111 4.28 2.64 11.02
CA VAL A 111 3.56 3.78 11.56
C VAL A 111 2.40 3.35 12.45
N THR A 112 2.02 4.22 13.37
CA THR A 112 0.74 4.18 14.10
C THR A 112 0.19 5.58 14.30
N ALA A 113 -1.13 5.67 14.51
CA ALA A 113 -1.79 6.84 15.08
C ALA A 113 -2.50 6.44 16.36
N VAL A 114 -2.39 7.29 17.38
CA VAL A 114 -3.11 7.15 18.66
C VAL A 114 -3.96 8.40 18.83
N PHE A 115 -5.27 8.24 18.96
CA PHE A 115 -6.19 9.36 18.80
C PHE A 115 -7.46 9.23 19.64
N ASN A 116 -8.11 10.37 19.87
CA ASN A 116 -9.40 10.47 20.53
C ASN A 116 -10.54 10.43 19.50
N ASN A 117 -11.55 9.60 19.74
CA ASN A 117 -12.69 9.45 18.82
C ASN A 117 -13.50 10.75 18.68
N GLU A 118 -13.72 11.45 19.78
CA GLU A 118 -14.62 12.58 19.84
C GLU A 118 -14.00 13.83 19.22
N SER A 119 -12.77 14.18 19.63
CA SER A 119 -12.07 15.37 19.15
C SER A 119 -11.28 15.15 17.87
N ARG A 120 -10.96 13.90 17.49
CA ARG A 120 -10.00 13.49 16.44
C ARG A 120 -8.56 13.88 16.74
N LYS A 121 -8.26 14.57 17.83
CA LYS A 121 -6.88 14.87 18.21
C LYS A 121 -6.11 13.59 18.44
N GLY A 122 -4.86 13.59 17.99
CA GLY A 122 -4.01 12.42 18.12
C GLY A 122 -2.55 12.72 17.87
N PHE A 123 -1.72 11.72 18.11
CA PHE A 123 -0.32 11.76 17.69
C PHE A 123 -0.04 10.62 16.70
N VAL A 124 0.91 10.86 15.84
CA VAL A 124 1.41 9.92 14.84
C VAL A 124 2.88 9.66 15.10
N VAL A 125 3.26 8.40 15.09
CA VAL A 125 4.66 7.94 15.23
C VAL A 125 4.95 6.96 14.11
N GLY A 126 6.05 7.18 13.37
CA GLY A 126 6.46 6.24 12.33
C GLY A 126 7.78 6.61 11.68
N SER A 127 8.42 5.62 11.06
CA SER A 127 9.66 5.81 10.31
C SER A 127 9.39 6.48 8.97
N ILE A 128 10.29 7.38 8.57
CA ILE A 128 10.25 8.06 7.26
C ILE A 128 11.46 7.74 6.39
N GLU A 129 12.36 6.89 6.87
CA GLU A 129 13.44 6.24 6.11
C GLU A 129 13.27 4.72 6.16
N HIS A 130 13.45 4.06 5.02
CA HIS A 130 13.24 2.63 4.88
C HIS A 130 14.39 1.94 4.13
N ASP A 131 15.62 2.39 4.37
CA ASP A 131 16.82 1.89 3.70
C ASP A 131 17.38 0.62 4.36
N ASN A 132 17.37 0.58 5.70
CA ASN A 132 18.10 -0.42 6.47
C ASN A 132 17.20 -1.26 7.39
N TRP A 133 16.04 -0.74 7.78
CA TRP A 133 15.26 -1.27 8.88
C TRP A 133 13.83 -1.58 8.48
N LYS A 134 13.31 -2.70 8.97
CA LYS A 134 11.87 -2.89 9.19
C LYS A 134 11.54 -2.27 10.53
N THR A 135 10.60 -1.35 10.57
CA THR A 135 10.26 -0.59 11.78
C THR A 135 8.97 -1.09 12.40
N ALA A 136 8.94 -1.18 13.72
CA ALA A 136 7.72 -1.42 14.47
C ALA A 136 7.52 -0.39 15.57
N ILE A 137 6.26 -0.18 15.93
CA ILE A 137 5.84 0.60 17.08
C ILE A 137 5.10 -0.34 18.03
N GLU A 138 5.69 -0.60 19.18
CA GLU A 138 5.10 -1.40 20.24
C GLU A 138 4.52 -0.50 21.32
N MET A 139 3.30 -0.76 21.72
CA MET A 139 2.54 0.05 22.66
C MET A 139 1.94 -0.81 23.76
N GLN A 140 1.85 -0.26 24.97
CA GLN A 140 1.10 -0.84 26.09
C GLN A 140 0.07 0.16 26.59
N SER A 141 -1.14 -0.31 26.86
CA SER A 141 -2.19 0.52 27.48
C SER A 141 -1.93 0.70 28.97
N GLY A 142 -2.30 1.87 29.48
CA GLY A 142 -2.37 2.17 30.91
C GLY A 142 -3.78 1.95 31.49
N ASP A 143 -3.95 2.23 32.78
CA ASP A 143 -5.19 1.99 33.50
C ASP A 143 -6.30 3.00 33.20
N THR A 144 -6.00 4.12 32.55
CA THR A 144 -6.89 5.28 32.40
C THR A 144 -7.20 5.68 30.96
N ASN A 145 -7.39 4.70 30.07
CA ASN A 145 -7.65 4.95 28.63
C ASN A 145 -6.56 5.82 27.99
N ASN A 146 -5.32 5.57 28.37
CA ASN A 146 -4.11 6.23 27.89
C ASN A 146 -3.03 5.17 27.63
N LEU A 147 -2.00 5.51 26.87
CA LEU A 147 -0.82 4.64 26.76
C LEU A 147 0.01 4.72 28.03
N LYS A 148 0.51 3.57 28.47
CA LYS A 148 1.56 3.47 29.49
C LYS A 148 2.93 3.70 28.88
N SER A 149 3.23 2.99 27.80
CA SER A 149 4.54 3.02 27.16
C SER A 149 4.43 2.94 25.63
N LEU A 150 5.47 3.41 24.96
CA LEU A 150 5.62 3.33 23.52
C LEU A 150 7.11 3.20 23.17
N ILE A 151 7.43 2.25 22.30
CA ILE A 151 8.76 2.13 21.70
C ILE A 151 8.60 2.08 20.16
N CYS A 152 9.36 2.91 19.45
CA CYS A 152 9.48 2.86 18.00
C CYS A 152 10.90 2.47 17.64
N TYR A 153 11.08 1.37 16.94
CA TYR A 153 12.39 0.78 16.70
C TYR A 153 12.53 0.19 15.30
N GLY A 154 13.72 0.29 14.73
CA GLY A 154 14.17 -0.54 13.63
C GLY A 154 14.72 -1.86 14.14
N GLY A 155 14.35 -2.95 13.48
CA GLY A 155 14.74 -4.30 13.90
C GLY A 155 13.57 -5.27 14.03
N ALA A 156 12.40 -4.91 13.49
CA ALA A 156 11.24 -5.80 13.47
C ALA A 156 11.49 -7.00 12.55
N ALA A 157 11.28 -8.20 13.11
CA ALA A 157 11.34 -9.46 12.37
C ALA A 157 10.50 -10.50 13.10
N ASP A 158 9.34 -10.80 12.55
CA ASP A 158 8.36 -11.72 13.13
C ASP A 158 7.48 -12.36 12.05
N GLU A 159 6.42 -13.05 12.44
CA GLU A 159 5.49 -13.70 11.52
C GLU A 159 4.79 -12.68 10.59
N LEU A 160 4.51 -11.47 11.07
CA LEU A 160 3.81 -10.44 10.28
C LEU A 160 4.74 -9.71 9.31
N THR A 161 6.05 -9.73 9.54
CA THR A 161 7.07 -9.32 8.56
C THR A 161 7.52 -10.47 7.66
N ARG A 162 6.94 -11.66 7.82
CA ARG A 162 7.24 -12.92 7.10
C ARG A 162 8.63 -13.46 7.39
N ASP A 163 9.21 -13.11 8.52
CA ASP A 163 10.55 -13.56 8.91
C ASP A 163 10.51 -14.75 9.86
N SER A 164 11.41 -15.69 9.62
CA SER A 164 11.63 -16.88 10.47
C SER A 164 12.89 -16.80 11.31
N LYS A 165 13.58 -15.65 11.25
CA LYS A 165 14.81 -15.38 12.02
C LYS A 165 14.84 -13.91 12.42
N PRO A 166 15.66 -13.54 13.42
CA PRO A 166 15.81 -12.14 13.83
C PRO A 166 16.26 -11.23 12.70
N HIS A 167 15.91 -9.96 12.80
CA HIS A 167 16.38 -8.91 11.88
C HIS A 167 17.91 -8.92 11.80
N GLY A 168 18.43 -8.72 10.59
CA GLY A 168 19.86 -8.61 10.35
C GLY A 168 20.47 -7.45 11.15
N ALA A 169 21.72 -7.63 11.60
CA ALA A 169 22.42 -6.59 12.33
C ALA A 169 23.18 -5.66 11.38
N LEU A 170 22.99 -4.35 11.56
CA LEU A 170 23.90 -3.37 10.97
C LEU A 170 25.23 -3.40 11.69
N LYS A 171 26.32 -3.40 10.95
CA LYS A 171 27.67 -3.41 11.45
C LYS A 171 28.54 -2.41 10.70
N GLY A 172 29.36 -1.64 11.43
CA GLY A 172 30.27 -0.68 10.85
C GLY A 172 30.92 0.21 11.90
N LYS A 173 31.74 1.15 11.45
CA LYS A 173 32.33 2.18 12.35
C LYS A 173 31.27 3.10 12.91
N SER A 174 30.19 3.30 12.17
CA SER A 174 29.02 4.09 12.54
C SER A 174 27.78 3.41 11.99
N ILE A 175 26.76 3.25 12.82
CA ILE A 175 25.46 2.71 12.42
C ILE A 175 24.35 3.67 12.90
N LYS A 176 23.28 3.74 12.14
CA LYS A 176 22.18 4.70 12.35
C LYS A 176 20.85 4.00 12.54
N SER A 177 20.04 4.49 13.47
CA SER A 177 18.64 4.10 13.63
C SER A 177 17.79 4.55 12.44
N PRO A 178 16.54 4.07 12.29
CA PRO A 178 15.60 4.71 11.38
C PRO A 178 15.38 6.18 11.79
N LEU A 179 15.07 7.04 10.82
CA LEU A 179 14.58 8.39 11.06
C LEU A 179 13.08 8.31 11.33
N VAL A 180 12.65 8.77 12.49
CA VAL A 180 11.27 8.63 12.97
C VAL A 180 10.62 10.00 13.13
N LEU A 181 9.39 10.12 12.66
CA LEU A 181 8.50 11.25 12.88
C LEU A 181 7.67 11.02 14.15
N PHE A 182 7.59 12.03 15.01
CA PHE A 182 6.62 12.12 16.10
C PHE A 182 5.88 13.45 16.01
N GLY A 183 4.56 13.42 15.85
CA GLY A 183 3.74 14.63 15.71
C GLY A 183 2.44 14.58 16.48
N LEU A 184 1.98 15.76 16.93
CA LEU A 184 0.69 15.98 17.57
C LEU A 184 -0.22 16.75 16.59
N PHE A 185 -1.42 16.26 16.35
CA PHE A 185 -2.33 16.79 15.34
C PHE A 185 -3.72 17.00 15.91
N ASP A 186 -4.41 18.03 15.43
CA ASP A 186 -5.82 18.26 15.76
C ASP A 186 -6.75 17.22 15.08
N ASP A 187 -6.27 16.56 14.05
CA ASP A 187 -6.94 15.45 13.35
C ASP A 187 -5.92 14.37 12.99
N TRP A 188 -6.09 13.18 13.53
CA TRP A 188 -5.20 12.03 13.29
C TRP A 188 -5.11 11.65 11.81
N ARG A 189 -6.17 11.89 11.04
CA ARG A 189 -6.20 11.60 9.60
C ARG A 189 -5.23 12.52 8.86
N THR A 190 -5.26 13.80 9.16
CA THR A 190 -4.28 14.78 8.66
C THR A 190 -2.86 14.43 9.13
N GLY A 191 -2.72 13.92 10.35
CA GLY A 191 -1.44 13.45 10.87
C GLY A 191 -0.83 12.32 10.04
N LEU A 192 -1.62 11.32 9.63
CA LEU A 192 -1.16 10.23 8.74
C LEU A 192 -0.86 10.74 7.33
N GLU A 193 -1.64 11.67 6.81
CA GLU A 193 -1.36 12.30 5.51
C GLU A 193 -0.06 13.10 5.55
N GLU A 194 0.20 13.88 6.61
CA GLU A 194 1.48 14.59 6.78
C GLU A 194 2.67 13.64 7.00
N TYR A 195 2.46 12.50 7.67
CA TYR A 195 3.46 11.43 7.74
C TYR A 195 3.82 10.89 6.36
N ALA A 196 2.82 10.64 5.52
CA ALA A 196 3.04 10.20 4.14
C ALA A 196 3.78 11.27 3.32
N ASP A 197 3.39 12.55 3.44
CA ASP A 197 4.06 13.66 2.77
C ASP A 197 5.53 13.80 3.21
N ALA A 198 5.83 13.58 4.49
CA ALA A 198 7.20 13.56 5.01
C ALA A 198 8.04 12.43 4.40
N ASN A 199 7.46 11.21 4.27
CA ASN A 199 8.09 10.10 3.53
C ASN A 199 8.39 10.50 2.08
N ALA A 200 7.44 11.14 1.41
CA ALA A 200 7.57 11.55 0.01
C ALA A 200 8.64 12.64 -0.20
N LEU A 201 8.99 13.44 0.81
CA LEU A 201 10.12 14.36 0.75
C LEU A 201 11.46 13.61 0.76
N ILE A 202 11.58 12.56 1.54
CA ILE A 202 12.79 11.71 1.62
C ILE A 202 12.94 10.85 0.37
N ALA A 203 11.86 10.17 -0.02
CA ALA A 203 11.81 9.27 -1.16
C ALA A 203 10.55 9.56 -1.99
N PRO A 204 10.64 10.46 -2.98
CA PRO A 204 9.49 10.84 -3.79
C PRO A 204 8.84 9.65 -4.47
N PRO A 205 7.50 9.62 -4.57
CA PRO A 205 6.79 8.59 -5.33
C PRO A 205 7.32 8.49 -6.76
N LYS A 206 7.36 7.26 -7.29
CA LYS A 206 7.76 7.07 -8.70
C LYS A 206 6.84 7.88 -9.61
N ALA A 207 7.43 8.76 -10.41
CA ALA A 207 6.69 9.70 -11.26
C ALA A 207 5.77 8.98 -12.27
N TRP A 208 4.61 9.59 -12.54
CA TRP A 208 3.67 9.19 -13.58
C TRP A 208 3.05 10.45 -14.17
N ASP A 209 3.23 10.66 -15.46
CA ASP A 209 2.83 11.86 -16.20
C ASP A 209 1.59 11.64 -17.10
N LYS A 210 1.00 10.44 -17.04
CA LYS A 210 -0.21 10.06 -17.78
C LYS A 210 -1.40 9.96 -16.80
N ALA A 211 -2.59 9.80 -17.37
CA ALA A 211 -3.78 9.56 -16.57
C ALA A 211 -3.70 8.27 -15.75
N VAL A 212 -4.45 8.23 -14.65
CA VAL A 212 -4.54 7.04 -13.80
C VAL A 212 -5.00 5.83 -14.62
N PRO A 213 -4.33 4.67 -14.51
CA PRO A 213 -4.76 3.46 -15.20
C PRO A 213 -6.16 3.02 -14.75
N CYS A 214 -7.00 2.67 -15.72
CA CYS A 214 -8.22 1.91 -15.50
C CYS A 214 -8.30 0.81 -16.56
N GLY A 215 -9.03 -0.28 -16.31
CA GLY A 215 -9.13 -1.32 -17.32
C GLY A 215 -9.52 -2.68 -16.77
N TRP A 216 -8.68 -3.69 -17.00
CA TRP A 216 -9.01 -5.08 -16.74
C TRP A 216 -7.78 -5.90 -16.36
N ASN A 217 -8.01 -6.90 -15.52
CA ASN A 217 -7.04 -7.93 -15.15
C ASN A 217 -7.68 -9.31 -15.25
N SER A 218 -6.95 -10.27 -15.81
CA SER A 218 -7.48 -11.61 -16.11
C SER A 218 -7.68 -12.51 -14.89
N TRP A 219 -7.15 -12.14 -13.71
CA TRP A 219 -7.20 -13.03 -12.54
C TRP A 219 -8.58 -13.13 -11.90
N GLY A 220 -9.43 -12.11 -12.05
CA GLY A 220 -10.74 -12.06 -11.40
C GLY A 220 -11.62 -13.29 -11.66
N VAL A 221 -11.74 -13.68 -12.91
CA VAL A 221 -12.55 -14.84 -13.32
C VAL A 221 -11.77 -15.87 -14.12
N LEU A 222 -10.97 -15.45 -15.09
CA LEU A 222 -10.26 -16.39 -15.97
C LEU A 222 -9.18 -17.18 -15.23
N GLN A 223 -8.35 -16.52 -14.43
CA GLN A 223 -7.24 -17.15 -13.73
C GLN A 223 -6.39 -18.01 -14.70
N PHE A 224 -6.09 -19.26 -14.37
CA PHE A 224 -5.38 -20.20 -15.25
C PHE A 224 -6.19 -20.69 -16.45
N GLY A 225 -7.46 -20.30 -16.55
CA GLY A 225 -8.29 -20.49 -17.75
C GLY A 225 -8.05 -19.42 -18.83
N LEU A 226 -7.12 -18.49 -18.62
CA LEU A 226 -6.69 -17.50 -19.60
C LEU A 226 -6.09 -18.18 -20.83
N THR A 227 -6.60 -17.81 -22.02
CA THR A 227 -6.08 -18.28 -23.31
C THR A 227 -5.91 -17.08 -24.25
N TYR A 228 -5.03 -17.23 -25.25
CA TYR A 228 -4.80 -16.19 -26.25
C TYR A 228 -6.08 -15.73 -26.97
N PRO A 229 -6.97 -16.63 -27.48
CA PRO A 229 -8.23 -16.19 -28.08
C PRO A 229 -9.09 -15.38 -27.13
N LYS A 230 -9.26 -15.81 -25.86
CA LYS A 230 -10.03 -15.09 -24.86
C LYS A 230 -9.47 -13.70 -24.58
N ALA A 231 -8.15 -13.57 -24.51
CA ALA A 231 -7.50 -12.26 -24.32
C ALA A 231 -7.83 -11.28 -25.44
N LEU A 232 -7.85 -11.73 -26.69
CA LEU A 232 -8.25 -10.91 -27.85
C LEU A 232 -9.73 -10.50 -27.76
N GLU A 233 -10.60 -11.44 -27.44
CA GLU A 233 -12.05 -11.20 -27.30
C GLU A 233 -12.36 -10.20 -26.18
N VAL A 234 -11.63 -10.25 -25.06
CA VAL A 234 -11.77 -9.27 -23.98
C VAL A 234 -11.35 -7.88 -24.44
N SER A 235 -10.22 -7.74 -25.14
CA SER A 235 -9.79 -6.46 -25.73
C SER A 235 -10.87 -5.89 -26.64
N ASP A 236 -11.46 -6.70 -27.51
CA ASP A 236 -12.52 -6.30 -28.43
C ASP A 236 -13.82 -5.92 -27.69
N PHE A 237 -14.17 -6.65 -26.62
CA PHE A 237 -15.34 -6.31 -25.79
C PHE A 237 -15.20 -4.92 -25.16
N PHE A 238 -14.04 -4.60 -24.60
CA PHE A 238 -13.77 -3.27 -24.05
C PHE A 238 -13.93 -2.20 -25.12
N LYS A 239 -13.34 -2.40 -26.30
CA LYS A 239 -13.43 -1.46 -27.42
C LYS A 239 -14.87 -1.21 -27.85
N ASN A 240 -15.65 -2.28 -27.98
CA ASN A 240 -16.98 -2.22 -28.57
C ASN A 240 -18.08 -1.81 -27.57
N ASN A 241 -17.91 -2.07 -26.26
CA ASN A 241 -19.01 -1.94 -25.30
C ASN A 241 -18.72 -0.98 -24.14
N LEU A 242 -17.46 -0.74 -23.77
CA LEU A 242 -17.13 0.00 -22.54
C LEU A 242 -16.31 1.26 -22.82
N GLN A 243 -15.24 1.16 -23.57
CA GLN A 243 -14.24 2.20 -23.76
C GLN A 243 -14.79 3.48 -24.39
N ASN A 244 -15.67 3.34 -25.37
CA ASN A 244 -16.34 4.46 -26.03
C ASN A 244 -17.63 4.90 -25.30
N ASN A 245 -17.91 4.31 -24.15
CA ASN A 245 -19.11 4.56 -23.35
C ASN A 245 -18.72 4.86 -21.89
N HIS A 246 -17.87 5.87 -21.72
CA HIS A 246 -17.39 6.44 -20.44
C HIS A 246 -16.45 5.57 -19.58
N PHE A 247 -16.14 4.32 -19.97
CA PHE A 247 -15.15 3.52 -19.24
C PHE A 247 -13.76 3.66 -19.89
N CYS A 248 -13.12 4.76 -19.62
CA CYS A 248 -11.73 5.05 -19.96
C CYS A 248 -11.19 6.12 -19.00
N ASN A 249 -9.88 6.28 -18.93
CA ASN A 249 -9.28 7.38 -18.19
C ASN A 249 -9.31 8.69 -19.00
N THR A 250 -8.76 9.77 -18.43
CA THR A 250 -8.76 11.09 -19.08
C THR A 250 -7.88 11.17 -20.33
N ASP A 251 -7.03 10.18 -20.58
CA ASP A 251 -6.27 10.01 -21.84
C ASP A 251 -7.04 9.19 -22.89
N ASN A 252 -8.32 8.89 -22.65
CA ASN A 252 -9.15 7.98 -23.44
C ASN A 252 -8.56 6.58 -23.63
N THR A 253 -7.89 6.09 -22.61
CA THR A 253 -7.15 4.82 -22.63
C THR A 253 -7.68 3.86 -21.57
N VAL A 254 -7.66 2.57 -21.88
CA VAL A 254 -7.83 1.47 -20.92
C VAL A 254 -6.62 0.53 -20.97
N TYR A 255 -6.35 -0.10 -19.86
CA TYR A 255 -5.24 -1.02 -19.66
C TYR A 255 -5.79 -2.45 -19.61
N ILE A 256 -5.32 -3.33 -20.47
CA ILE A 256 -5.74 -4.74 -20.53
C ILE A 256 -4.59 -5.60 -20.03
N GLY A 257 -4.71 -6.10 -18.80
CA GLY A 257 -3.65 -6.81 -18.09
C GLY A 257 -3.82 -8.32 -18.11
N LEU A 258 -2.81 -9.03 -18.61
CA LEU A 258 -2.67 -10.48 -18.47
C LEU A 258 -2.01 -10.79 -17.15
N ASP A 259 -2.72 -11.45 -16.25
CA ASP A 259 -2.22 -11.94 -14.96
C ASP A 259 -1.48 -13.28 -15.09
N SER A 260 -1.28 -14.01 -14.01
CA SER A 260 -0.67 -15.33 -14.01
C SER A 260 -1.35 -16.27 -15.01
N GLY A 261 -0.57 -17.04 -15.73
CA GLY A 261 -1.02 -17.86 -16.87
C GLY A 261 -0.66 -17.29 -18.25
N TRP A 262 -0.25 -16.03 -18.34
CA TRP A 262 0.23 -15.40 -19.58
C TRP A 262 1.39 -16.15 -20.24
N ASN A 263 2.21 -16.84 -19.46
CA ASN A 263 3.38 -17.60 -19.93
C ASN A 263 3.03 -18.89 -20.67
N SER A 264 1.74 -19.22 -20.78
CA SER A 264 1.25 -20.25 -21.72
C SER A 264 1.18 -19.76 -23.17
N PHE A 265 1.27 -18.44 -23.39
CA PHE A 265 1.29 -17.84 -24.72
C PHE A 265 2.70 -17.88 -25.30
N SER A 266 2.82 -18.13 -26.58
CA SER A 266 4.07 -17.91 -27.32
C SER A 266 4.40 -16.42 -27.40
N GLU A 267 5.67 -16.07 -27.65
CA GLU A 267 6.06 -14.67 -27.86
C GLU A 267 5.29 -14.02 -29.03
N GLN A 268 4.98 -14.80 -30.08
CA GLN A 268 4.16 -14.34 -31.20
C GLN A 268 2.73 -14.01 -30.75
N GLU A 269 2.12 -14.85 -29.92
CA GLU A 269 0.78 -14.60 -29.37
C GLU A 269 0.76 -13.41 -28.43
N LEU A 270 1.77 -13.23 -27.58
CA LEU A 270 1.91 -12.04 -26.71
C LEU A 270 2.02 -10.78 -27.57
N THR A 271 2.85 -10.79 -28.61
CA THR A 271 3.01 -9.66 -29.53
C THR A 271 1.69 -9.36 -30.26
N ALA A 272 1.00 -10.38 -30.75
CA ALA A 272 -0.29 -10.22 -31.42
C ALA A 272 -1.36 -9.66 -30.48
N PHE A 273 -1.39 -10.11 -29.22
CA PHE A 273 -2.28 -9.52 -28.20
C PHE A 273 -2.00 -8.03 -27.98
N VAL A 274 -0.72 -7.66 -27.79
CA VAL A 274 -0.34 -6.25 -27.63
C VAL A 274 -0.76 -5.43 -28.83
N ASN A 275 -0.53 -5.94 -30.05
CA ASN A 275 -0.94 -5.25 -31.28
C ASN A 275 -2.47 -5.09 -31.38
N ARG A 276 -3.26 -6.07 -30.92
CA ARG A 276 -4.71 -5.95 -30.83
C ARG A 276 -5.11 -4.84 -29.84
N CYS A 277 -4.51 -4.79 -28.67
CA CYS A 277 -4.74 -3.71 -27.71
C CYS A 277 -4.43 -2.34 -28.33
N LYS A 278 -3.28 -2.19 -28.98
CA LYS A 278 -2.91 -0.93 -29.66
C LYS A 278 -3.91 -0.53 -30.73
N ALA A 279 -4.36 -1.47 -31.56
CA ALA A 279 -5.39 -1.22 -32.58
C ALA A 279 -6.72 -0.78 -31.97
N ASN A 280 -7.03 -1.23 -30.77
CA ASN A 280 -8.22 -0.84 -29.99
C ASN A 280 -8.01 0.43 -29.15
N GLY A 281 -6.85 1.10 -29.22
CA GLY A 281 -6.53 2.29 -28.40
C GLY A 281 -6.31 1.97 -26.94
N GLN A 282 -5.75 0.79 -26.64
CA GLN A 282 -5.51 0.26 -25.31
C GLN A 282 -4.02 0.07 -25.05
N ILE A 283 -3.65 -0.03 -23.77
CA ILE A 283 -2.32 -0.40 -23.31
C ILE A 283 -2.37 -1.82 -22.75
N ALA A 284 -1.45 -2.66 -23.20
CA ALA A 284 -1.32 -4.02 -22.71
C ALA A 284 -0.45 -4.10 -21.45
N GLY A 285 -0.91 -4.87 -20.48
CA GLY A 285 -0.22 -5.18 -19.24
C GLY A 285 0.09 -6.66 -19.10
N VAL A 286 1.07 -6.97 -18.25
CA VAL A 286 1.52 -8.33 -17.97
C VAL A 286 1.88 -8.48 -16.49
N TYR A 287 1.94 -9.72 -16.02
CA TYR A 287 2.22 -10.09 -14.63
C TYR A 287 3.60 -10.75 -14.50
N TRP A 288 4.26 -10.54 -13.36
CA TRP A 288 5.50 -11.28 -13.04
C TRP A 288 5.75 -11.34 -11.53
N THR A 289 6.56 -12.32 -11.11
CA THR A 289 6.96 -12.54 -9.71
C THR A 289 8.49 -12.60 -9.60
N PRO A 290 9.18 -11.46 -9.48
CA PRO A 290 10.64 -11.38 -9.62
C PRO A 290 11.43 -12.02 -8.48
N PHE A 291 10.85 -12.20 -7.29
CA PHE A 291 11.54 -12.65 -6.08
C PHE A 291 11.17 -14.07 -5.63
N THR A 292 10.57 -14.87 -6.52
CA THR A 292 10.06 -16.21 -6.20
C THR A 292 10.55 -17.28 -7.14
N ASP A 293 10.73 -18.49 -6.61
CA ASP A 293 10.82 -19.72 -7.40
C ASP A 293 9.65 -20.65 -7.01
N TRP A 294 8.68 -20.78 -7.92
CA TRP A 294 7.51 -21.62 -7.77
C TRP A 294 7.79 -23.09 -8.03
N GLY A 295 8.81 -23.39 -8.83
CA GLY A 295 9.21 -24.76 -9.17
C GLY A 295 9.82 -25.51 -8.00
N ARG A 296 10.53 -24.82 -7.13
CA ARG A 296 11.19 -25.37 -5.93
C ARG A 296 12.11 -26.56 -6.23
N GLN A 297 12.72 -26.57 -7.42
CA GLN A 297 13.62 -27.63 -7.87
C GLN A 297 15.08 -27.18 -7.72
N ALA A 298 15.62 -27.34 -6.53
CA ALA A 298 16.92 -26.81 -6.11
C ALA A 298 18.09 -27.18 -7.07
N GLU A 299 18.05 -28.36 -7.66
CA GLU A 299 19.10 -28.87 -8.55
C GLU A 299 18.95 -28.46 -10.03
N ASN A 300 17.80 -27.89 -10.41
CA ASN A 300 17.61 -27.40 -11.76
C ASN A 300 18.48 -26.15 -12.00
N VAL A 301 19.02 -26.03 -13.20
CA VAL A 301 19.73 -24.83 -13.64
C VAL A 301 18.75 -23.71 -14.00
N LEU A 302 19.16 -22.46 -13.78
CA LEU A 302 18.38 -21.32 -14.23
C LEU A 302 18.45 -21.18 -15.74
N HIS A 303 17.28 -20.98 -16.37
CA HIS A 303 17.21 -20.84 -17.83
C HIS A 303 18.05 -19.66 -18.35
N ASP A 304 18.00 -18.52 -17.66
CA ASP A 304 18.66 -17.29 -18.10
C ASP A 304 20.09 -17.11 -17.53
N ALA A 305 20.54 -18.04 -16.69
CA ALA A 305 21.88 -18.07 -16.11
C ALA A 305 22.30 -19.53 -15.83
N PRO A 306 22.57 -20.33 -16.88
CA PRO A 306 22.75 -21.78 -16.77
C PRO A 306 24.01 -22.23 -16.00
N GLU A 307 24.91 -21.31 -15.67
CA GLU A 307 26.02 -21.53 -14.74
C GLU A 307 25.61 -21.69 -13.30
N TYR A 308 24.35 -21.32 -12.93
CA TYR A 308 23.81 -21.42 -11.60
C TYR A 308 22.64 -22.40 -11.54
N LYS A 309 22.47 -23.03 -10.37
CA LYS A 309 21.29 -23.80 -10.00
C LYS A 309 20.38 -22.97 -9.08
N TYR A 310 19.10 -23.33 -8.99
CA TYR A 310 18.16 -22.63 -8.12
C TYR A 310 18.60 -22.59 -6.66
N LYS A 311 19.25 -23.65 -6.13
CA LYS A 311 19.81 -23.65 -4.78
C LYS A 311 20.85 -22.56 -4.53
N ASP A 312 21.52 -22.08 -5.57
CA ASP A 312 22.56 -21.04 -5.47
C ASP A 312 21.95 -19.65 -5.29
N VAL A 313 20.68 -19.47 -5.63
CA VAL A 313 19.99 -18.17 -5.63
C VAL A 313 18.93 -18.03 -4.52
N TYR A 314 18.68 -19.06 -3.73
CA TYR A 314 17.69 -18.97 -2.65
C TYR A 314 18.17 -18.10 -1.49
N LEU A 315 17.20 -17.43 -0.83
CA LEU A 315 17.40 -16.86 0.49
C LEU A 315 17.24 -17.95 1.55
N TYR A 316 18.30 -18.23 2.28
CA TYR A 316 18.34 -19.23 3.34
C TYR A 316 18.10 -18.62 4.72
N ALA A 317 17.37 -19.32 5.55
CA ALA A 317 17.27 -19.06 7.00
C ALA A 317 17.56 -20.36 7.77
N ASN A 318 18.51 -20.30 8.71
CA ASN A 318 18.97 -21.47 9.47
C ASN A 318 19.37 -22.64 8.56
N GLY A 319 20.05 -22.33 7.45
CA GLY A 319 20.56 -23.30 6.47
C GLY A 319 19.51 -23.95 5.57
N LYS A 320 18.27 -23.46 5.58
CA LYS A 320 17.18 -23.98 4.75
C LYS A 320 16.65 -22.91 3.79
N PRO A 321 16.25 -23.28 2.55
CA PRO A 321 15.52 -22.36 1.68
C PRO A 321 14.26 -21.87 2.36
N GLN A 322 13.96 -20.58 2.23
CA GLN A 322 12.76 -20.00 2.83
C GLN A 322 11.58 -20.14 1.88
N GLU A 323 10.53 -20.76 2.36
CA GLU A 323 9.27 -20.90 1.65
C GLU A 323 8.23 -19.94 2.24
N LEU A 324 7.55 -19.22 1.36
CA LEU A 324 6.40 -18.38 1.69
C LEU A 324 5.38 -18.52 0.56
N ASP A 325 4.12 -18.75 0.89
CA ASP A 325 2.98 -18.85 -0.04
C ASP A 325 3.16 -19.91 -1.16
N GLY A 326 3.97 -20.93 -0.93
CA GLY A 326 4.22 -22.01 -1.87
C GLY A 326 5.41 -21.80 -2.81
N ALA A 327 6.13 -20.68 -2.69
CA ALA A 327 7.33 -20.38 -3.46
C ALA A 327 8.57 -20.27 -2.56
N TYR A 328 9.74 -20.60 -3.07
CA TYR A 328 10.99 -20.24 -2.42
C TYR A 328 11.38 -18.80 -2.74
N ALA A 329 11.84 -18.08 -1.71
CA ALA A 329 12.38 -16.73 -1.86
C ALA A 329 13.76 -16.79 -2.51
N VAL A 330 14.01 -15.90 -3.48
CA VAL A 330 15.30 -15.77 -4.14
C VAL A 330 16.02 -14.50 -3.73
N ASP A 331 17.33 -14.53 -3.73
CA ASP A 331 18.20 -13.43 -3.35
C ASP A 331 18.17 -12.31 -4.41
N PRO A 332 17.59 -11.13 -4.09
CA PRO A 332 17.52 -10.02 -5.03
C PRO A 332 18.89 -9.49 -5.49
N THR A 333 19.95 -9.82 -4.77
CA THR A 333 21.32 -9.34 -5.02
C THR A 333 22.14 -10.30 -5.87
N HIS A 334 21.61 -11.49 -6.18
CA HIS A 334 22.32 -12.50 -6.94
C HIS A 334 22.35 -12.13 -8.44
N PRO A 335 23.50 -12.24 -9.13
CA PRO A 335 23.62 -11.87 -10.54
C PRO A 335 22.74 -12.70 -11.49
N ALA A 336 22.40 -13.95 -11.14
CA ALA A 336 21.47 -14.76 -11.91
C ALA A 336 20.03 -14.19 -11.84
N ILE A 337 19.63 -13.61 -10.72
CA ILE A 337 18.32 -12.94 -10.56
C ILE A 337 18.31 -11.63 -11.35
N GLU A 338 19.39 -10.86 -11.35
CA GLU A 338 19.51 -9.69 -12.25
C GLU A 338 19.41 -10.10 -13.73
N ALA A 339 20.04 -11.21 -14.13
CA ALA A 339 19.93 -11.74 -15.48
C ALA A 339 18.48 -12.08 -15.87
N GLN A 340 17.71 -12.70 -14.96
CA GLN A 340 16.28 -12.96 -15.16
C GLN A 340 15.48 -11.66 -15.31
N MET A 341 15.72 -10.65 -14.47
CA MET A 341 15.08 -9.33 -14.58
C MET A 341 15.33 -8.71 -15.95
N LYS A 342 16.59 -8.71 -16.40
CA LYS A 342 16.98 -8.18 -17.71
C LYS A 342 16.26 -8.91 -18.85
N LYS A 343 16.32 -10.23 -18.88
CA LYS A 343 15.70 -11.06 -19.92
C LYS A 343 14.18 -10.92 -19.98
N THR A 344 13.54 -10.91 -18.82
CA THR A 344 12.08 -10.72 -18.73
C THR A 344 11.67 -9.33 -19.23
N SER A 345 12.41 -8.28 -18.85
CA SER A 345 12.14 -6.92 -19.34
C SER A 345 12.32 -6.79 -20.85
N GLU A 346 13.35 -7.43 -21.40
CA GLU A 346 13.60 -7.47 -22.84
C GLU A 346 12.46 -8.17 -23.60
N LEU A 347 11.94 -9.30 -23.07
CA LEU A 347 10.79 -9.99 -23.63
C LEU A 347 9.55 -9.08 -23.64
N PHE A 348 9.24 -8.45 -22.52
CA PHE A 348 8.05 -7.60 -22.41
C PHE A 348 8.14 -6.38 -23.34
N ARG A 349 9.31 -5.78 -23.48
CA ARG A 349 9.54 -4.68 -24.44
C ARG A 349 9.39 -5.12 -25.89
N ARG A 350 9.97 -6.27 -26.26
CA ARG A 350 9.83 -6.79 -27.64
C ARG A 350 8.36 -7.04 -27.98
N CYS A 351 7.57 -7.54 -27.03
CA CYS A 351 6.14 -7.73 -27.23
C CYS A 351 5.37 -6.39 -27.23
N GLY A 352 5.88 -5.35 -26.58
CA GLY A 352 5.29 -4.02 -26.51
C GLY A 352 4.42 -3.75 -25.30
N PHE A 353 4.58 -4.50 -24.20
CA PHE A 353 3.93 -4.22 -22.91
C PHE A 353 4.43 -2.92 -22.30
N GLU A 354 3.53 -2.15 -21.69
CA GLU A 354 3.82 -0.88 -21.03
C GLU A 354 3.38 -0.82 -19.56
N TYR A 355 2.79 -1.91 -19.05
CA TYR A 355 2.33 -2.06 -17.67
C TYR A 355 2.76 -3.43 -17.16
N VAL A 356 3.31 -3.48 -15.94
CA VAL A 356 3.65 -4.73 -15.28
C VAL A 356 3.11 -4.76 -13.86
N LYS A 357 2.36 -5.82 -13.52
CA LYS A 357 2.00 -6.16 -12.14
C LYS A 357 3.07 -7.09 -11.59
N MET A 358 3.78 -6.64 -10.57
CA MET A 358 4.81 -7.42 -9.88
C MET A 358 4.25 -7.90 -8.55
N ASP A 359 4.22 -9.21 -8.36
CA ASP A 359 3.56 -9.86 -7.24
C ASP A 359 4.52 -10.65 -6.35
N PHE A 360 4.08 -10.98 -5.13
CA PHE A 360 4.86 -11.72 -4.13
C PHE A 360 6.20 -11.04 -3.80
N MET A 361 6.16 -9.72 -3.64
CA MET A 361 7.34 -8.89 -3.48
C MET A 361 7.98 -9.03 -2.10
N THR A 362 7.19 -9.36 -1.05
CA THR A 362 7.71 -9.53 0.32
C THR A 362 8.78 -10.61 0.43
N HIS A 363 8.79 -11.60 -0.47
CA HIS A 363 9.85 -12.61 -0.56
C HIS A 363 11.24 -11.98 -0.67
N GLY A 364 11.37 -10.86 -1.38
CA GLY A 364 12.63 -10.13 -1.54
C GLY A 364 13.07 -9.33 -0.31
N ALA A 365 12.20 -9.18 0.69
CA ALA A 365 12.46 -8.43 1.92
C ALA A 365 12.70 -9.32 3.16
N MET A 366 12.69 -10.65 3.01
CA MET A 366 12.90 -11.58 4.12
C MET A 366 14.31 -11.49 4.68
N GLU A 367 14.44 -11.59 6.01
CA GLU A 367 15.74 -11.73 6.66
C GLU A 367 16.37 -13.07 6.27
N ALA A 368 17.68 -13.10 6.01
CA ALA A 368 18.38 -14.28 5.52
C ALA A 368 19.71 -14.49 6.25
N ASP A 369 20.26 -15.71 6.13
CA ASP A 369 21.57 -16.04 6.70
C ASP A 369 22.69 -15.24 6.03
N HIS A 370 22.56 -14.98 4.71
CA HIS A 370 23.50 -14.21 3.90
C HIS A 370 22.85 -13.79 2.57
N TRP A 371 23.47 -12.83 1.90
CA TRP A 371 23.17 -12.41 0.53
C TRP A 371 24.42 -12.59 -0.34
N TYR A 372 24.23 -12.75 -1.64
CA TYR A 372 25.36 -12.81 -2.58
C TYR A 372 26.22 -11.55 -2.52
N ASN A 373 25.59 -10.38 -2.45
CA ASN A 373 26.27 -9.12 -2.16
C ASN A 373 26.62 -9.05 -0.67
N PRO A 374 27.92 -9.12 -0.29
CA PRO A 374 28.32 -9.15 1.11
C PRO A 374 28.10 -7.83 1.87
N GLU A 375 27.79 -6.75 1.18
CA GLU A 375 27.47 -5.46 1.80
C GLU A 375 26.02 -5.40 2.33
N ILE A 376 25.18 -6.34 1.92
CA ILE A 376 23.79 -6.44 2.38
C ILE A 376 23.78 -7.14 3.75
N GLN A 377 23.19 -6.46 4.72
CA GLN A 377 23.14 -6.90 6.13
C GLN A 377 21.71 -7.16 6.61
N THR A 378 20.69 -6.64 5.91
CA THR A 378 19.28 -6.74 6.31
C THR A 378 18.38 -7.08 5.12
N GLY A 379 17.22 -7.67 5.39
CA GLY A 379 16.23 -8.00 4.37
C GLY A 379 15.76 -6.78 3.59
N ILE A 380 15.58 -5.64 4.26
CA ILE A 380 15.14 -4.42 3.58
C ILE A 380 16.23 -3.79 2.70
N GLN A 381 17.51 -3.95 3.06
CA GLN A 381 18.61 -3.57 2.16
C GLN A 381 18.60 -4.43 0.90
N GLY A 382 18.39 -5.75 1.04
CA GLY A 382 18.25 -6.67 -0.10
C GLY A 382 17.06 -6.30 -0.99
N TYR A 383 15.93 -5.97 -0.39
CA TYR A 383 14.74 -5.50 -1.11
C TYR A 383 14.99 -4.20 -1.89
N ASN A 384 15.58 -3.19 -1.25
CA ASN A 384 15.96 -1.94 -1.91
C ASN A 384 16.89 -2.19 -3.11
N TYR A 385 17.89 -3.08 -2.96
CA TYR A 385 18.79 -3.46 -4.04
C TYR A 385 18.03 -4.07 -5.22
N GLY A 386 17.14 -5.04 -4.94
CA GLY A 386 16.33 -5.70 -5.97
C GLY A 386 15.35 -4.73 -6.64
N MET A 387 14.69 -3.85 -5.89
CA MET A 387 13.77 -2.85 -6.44
C MET A 387 14.48 -1.82 -7.31
N ALA A 388 15.70 -1.42 -6.95
CA ALA A 388 16.52 -0.54 -7.78
C ALA A 388 16.86 -1.22 -9.13
N LEU A 389 17.20 -2.52 -9.14
CA LEU A 389 17.40 -3.29 -10.36
C LEU A 389 16.12 -3.40 -11.19
N LEU A 390 14.97 -3.66 -10.56
CA LEU A 390 13.68 -3.69 -11.26
C LEU A 390 13.38 -2.33 -11.91
N ASN A 391 13.67 -1.22 -11.25
CA ASN A 391 13.54 0.11 -11.86
C ASN A 391 14.53 0.34 -13.00
N LYS A 392 15.74 -0.18 -12.91
CA LYS A 392 16.73 -0.12 -14.00
C LYS A 392 16.21 -0.80 -15.28
N TYR A 393 15.55 -1.96 -15.14
CA TYR A 393 15.11 -2.76 -16.29
C TYR A 393 13.66 -2.49 -16.72
N PHE A 394 12.76 -2.11 -15.81
CA PHE A 394 11.33 -1.90 -16.09
C PHE A 394 10.87 -0.46 -15.88
N GLY A 395 11.79 0.47 -15.60
CA GLY A 395 11.45 1.81 -15.11
C GLY A 395 10.68 2.71 -16.08
N ASP A 396 10.61 2.35 -17.35
CA ASP A 396 9.80 2.98 -18.40
C ASP A 396 8.36 2.44 -18.49
N MET A 397 8.08 1.33 -17.78
CA MET A 397 6.74 0.77 -17.66
C MET A 397 6.04 1.29 -16.41
N TYR A 398 4.71 1.28 -16.42
CA TYR A 398 3.95 1.41 -15.19
C TYR A 398 4.14 0.17 -14.32
N ILE A 399 4.54 0.35 -13.07
CA ILE A 399 4.75 -0.76 -12.12
C ILE A 399 3.66 -0.69 -11.05
N ASN A 400 2.89 -1.79 -10.93
CA ASN A 400 1.91 -2.02 -9.87
C ASN A 400 2.38 -3.17 -8.99
N LEU A 401 2.56 -2.95 -7.69
CA LEU A 401 3.00 -3.98 -6.75
C LEU A 401 1.81 -4.70 -6.12
N SER A 402 1.98 -5.98 -5.85
CA SER A 402 1.06 -6.80 -5.07
C SER A 402 1.84 -7.67 -4.08
N ILE A 403 1.22 -8.00 -2.95
CA ILE A 403 1.85 -8.72 -1.82
C ILE A 403 3.24 -8.14 -1.56
N SER A 404 3.25 -6.89 -1.11
CA SER A 404 4.49 -6.13 -0.90
C SER A 404 4.48 -5.42 0.45
N PRO A 405 5.66 -5.17 1.03
CA PRO A 405 5.78 -4.21 2.13
C PRO A 405 5.17 -2.86 1.73
N ILE A 406 4.65 -2.10 2.70
CA ILE A 406 4.21 -0.72 2.41
C ILE A 406 5.42 0.11 1.97
N PHE A 407 6.55 -0.06 2.64
CA PHE A 407 7.80 0.63 2.36
C PHE A 407 8.95 -0.34 2.08
N PRO A 408 9.95 0.08 1.28
CA PRO A 408 10.09 1.36 0.56
C PRO A 408 9.10 1.49 -0.61
N ALA A 409 8.63 2.71 -0.88
CA ALA A 409 7.52 2.96 -1.80
C ALA A 409 7.93 3.59 -3.16
N GLN A 410 9.11 4.19 -3.25
CA GLN A 410 9.55 5.03 -4.38
C GLN A 410 9.80 4.27 -5.69
N TYR A 411 9.64 2.96 -5.72
CA TYR A 411 10.00 2.13 -6.87
C TYR A 411 8.83 1.76 -7.79
N ALA A 412 7.60 2.09 -7.41
CA ALA A 412 6.41 1.76 -8.17
C ALA A 412 5.38 2.89 -8.14
N GLN A 413 4.53 2.97 -9.17
CA GLN A 413 3.47 3.97 -9.22
C GLN A 413 2.27 3.59 -8.36
N SER A 414 1.99 2.30 -8.21
CA SER A 414 0.86 1.85 -7.39
C SER A 414 1.17 0.57 -6.64
N ARG A 415 0.33 0.30 -5.64
CA ARG A 415 0.40 -0.89 -4.80
C ARG A 415 -1.00 -1.35 -4.43
N ARG A 416 -1.23 -2.65 -4.45
CA ARG A 416 -2.43 -3.28 -3.90
C ARG A 416 -2.57 -2.93 -2.42
N ILE A 417 -3.68 -2.30 -2.07
CA ILE A 417 -3.91 -1.88 -0.68
C ILE A 417 -4.25 -3.06 0.23
N ALA A 418 -4.88 -4.08 -0.34
CA ALA A 418 -5.32 -5.30 0.34
C ALA A 418 -4.97 -6.54 -0.49
N CYS A 419 -5.21 -7.73 0.04
CA CYS A 419 -5.10 -8.98 -0.71
C CYS A 419 -6.24 -9.12 -1.74
N ASP A 420 -6.39 -10.28 -2.38
CA ASP A 420 -7.35 -10.47 -3.47
C ASP A 420 -8.80 -10.25 -3.02
N ALA A 421 -9.59 -9.60 -3.88
CA ALA A 421 -10.99 -9.30 -3.66
C ALA A 421 -11.79 -9.52 -4.95
N TRP A 422 -13.02 -10.01 -4.84
CA TRP A 422 -13.85 -10.38 -5.97
C TRP A 422 -15.18 -9.62 -6.02
N ASN A 423 -16.32 -10.33 -5.76
CA ASN A 423 -17.65 -9.85 -6.11
C ASN A 423 -18.61 -9.69 -4.93
N LYS A 424 -18.33 -10.31 -3.78
CA LYS A 424 -19.25 -10.28 -2.64
C LYS A 424 -19.06 -9.06 -1.76
N ILE A 425 -20.08 -8.73 -0.99
CA ILE A 425 -20.00 -7.59 -0.07
C ILE A 425 -18.86 -7.73 0.95
N LYS A 426 -18.50 -8.95 1.34
CA LYS A 426 -17.35 -9.21 2.20
C LYS A 426 -16.01 -8.80 1.57
N ASP A 427 -15.88 -8.90 0.23
CA ASP A 427 -14.69 -8.47 -0.50
C ASP A 427 -14.61 -6.94 -0.51
N THR A 428 -15.74 -6.27 -0.70
CA THR A 428 -15.85 -4.81 -0.58
C THR A 428 -15.50 -4.36 0.83
N GLU A 429 -16.08 -5.00 1.85
CA GLU A 429 -15.79 -4.68 3.26
C GLU A 429 -14.30 -4.85 3.56
N TYR A 430 -13.70 -5.93 3.10
CA TYR A 430 -12.27 -6.20 3.31
C TYR A 430 -11.38 -5.13 2.63
N THR A 431 -11.68 -4.74 1.40
CA THR A 431 -10.94 -3.64 0.71
C THR A 431 -11.10 -2.33 1.46
N MET A 432 -12.33 -2.02 1.92
CA MET A 432 -12.61 -0.81 2.69
C MET A 432 -11.95 -0.84 4.08
N ASN A 433 -11.69 -2.01 4.65
CA ASN A 433 -10.86 -2.14 5.85
C ASN A 433 -9.47 -1.52 5.63
N ALA A 434 -8.79 -1.88 4.56
CA ALA A 434 -7.48 -1.34 4.25
C ALA A 434 -7.53 0.19 3.98
N VAL A 435 -8.55 0.66 3.26
CA VAL A 435 -8.75 2.10 3.00
C VAL A 435 -9.07 2.87 4.28
N SER A 436 -9.82 2.29 5.22
CA SER A 436 -10.16 2.92 6.51
C SER A 436 -8.95 3.43 7.28
N TYR A 437 -7.80 2.75 7.15
CA TYR A 437 -6.61 3.06 7.93
C TYR A 437 -5.34 3.22 7.09
N GLY A 438 -5.43 2.97 5.77
CA GLY A 438 -4.32 3.01 4.82
C GLY A 438 -4.53 3.90 3.59
N TRP A 439 -5.60 4.74 3.52
CA TRP A 439 -5.86 5.62 2.38
C TRP A 439 -4.66 6.51 2.04
N TRP A 440 -3.93 6.98 3.04
CA TRP A 440 -2.77 7.87 2.95
C TRP A 440 -1.59 7.28 2.15
N ILE A 441 -1.60 5.97 1.90
CA ILE A 441 -0.56 5.26 1.14
C ILE A 441 -0.47 5.77 -0.31
N ASP A 442 -1.55 6.32 -0.87
CA ASP A 442 -1.53 6.96 -2.19
C ASP A 442 -0.63 8.21 -2.28
N ARG A 443 -0.15 8.73 -1.15
CA ARG A 443 0.78 9.86 -1.11
C ARG A 443 2.26 9.42 -1.15
N VAL A 444 2.55 8.15 -0.88
CA VAL A 444 3.90 7.56 -0.97
C VAL A 444 4.06 6.72 -2.24
N TYR A 445 2.95 6.23 -2.80
CA TYR A 445 2.79 5.82 -4.19
C TYR A 445 1.98 6.90 -4.93
N GLN A 446 1.76 6.76 -6.25
CA GLN A 446 0.82 7.64 -6.95
C GLN A 446 -0.62 7.22 -6.66
N TYR A 447 -0.87 5.91 -6.60
CA TYR A 447 -2.21 5.35 -6.46
C TYR A 447 -2.21 4.10 -5.58
N ASN A 448 -3.33 3.89 -4.87
CA ASN A 448 -3.69 2.61 -4.29
C ASN A 448 -4.42 1.75 -5.34
N ASP A 449 -4.31 0.43 -5.21
CA ASP A 449 -5.02 -0.53 -6.04
C ASP A 449 -6.01 -1.34 -5.19
N ALA A 450 -7.29 -1.24 -5.52
CA ALA A 450 -8.39 -1.93 -4.85
C ALA A 450 -8.60 -3.37 -5.35
N ASP A 451 -7.76 -3.85 -6.27
CA ASP A 451 -7.92 -5.10 -7.00
C ASP A 451 -9.09 -5.10 -8.00
N HIS A 452 -9.18 -6.18 -8.77
CA HIS A 452 -10.18 -6.37 -9.81
C HIS A 452 -11.61 -6.42 -9.24
N VAL A 453 -12.53 -5.80 -9.95
CA VAL A 453 -13.97 -5.82 -9.68
C VAL A 453 -14.62 -6.93 -10.50
N VAL A 454 -15.26 -7.90 -9.85
CA VAL A 454 -16.02 -8.97 -10.48
C VAL A 454 -17.51 -8.72 -10.24
N LEU A 455 -18.34 -8.81 -11.30
CA LEU A 455 -19.75 -8.42 -11.27
C LEU A 455 -20.70 -9.60 -11.34
N LYS A 456 -20.31 -10.68 -12.00
CA LYS A 456 -21.14 -11.90 -12.11
C LYS A 456 -21.41 -12.53 -10.74
N ASP A 457 -22.48 -13.30 -10.63
CA ASP A 457 -22.84 -14.05 -9.43
C ASP A 457 -22.95 -13.20 -8.15
N ALA A 458 -23.33 -11.95 -8.29
CA ALA A 458 -23.52 -11.00 -7.21
C ALA A 458 -24.83 -10.22 -7.38
N THR A 459 -25.32 -9.62 -6.31
CA THR A 459 -26.47 -8.72 -6.40
C THR A 459 -26.09 -7.40 -7.08
N GLU A 460 -27.07 -6.63 -7.55
CA GLU A 460 -26.82 -5.32 -8.12
C GLU A 460 -26.27 -4.32 -7.07
N GLY A 461 -26.69 -4.47 -5.81
CA GLY A 461 -26.12 -3.71 -4.69
C GLY A 461 -24.64 -4.04 -4.47
N GLU A 462 -24.28 -5.32 -4.47
CA GLU A 462 -22.88 -5.76 -4.39
C GLU A 462 -22.04 -5.23 -5.56
N ASN A 463 -22.60 -5.17 -6.77
CA ASN A 463 -21.93 -4.56 -7.92
C ASN A 463 -21.64 -3.08 -7.69
N ARG A 464 -22.63 -2.29 -7.27
CA ARG A 464 -22.44 -0.87 -6.96
C ARG A 464 -21.42 -0.66 -5.84
N ALA A 465 -21.52 -1.45 -4.77
CA ALA A 465 -20.58 -1.37 -3.64
C ALA A 465 -19.14 -1.69 -4.07
N ARG A 466 -18.93 -2.77 -4.82
CA ARG A 466 -17.59 -3.17 -5.26
C ARG A 466 -16.97 -2.18 -6.25
N ILE A 467 -17.74 -1.65 -7.20
CA ILE A 467 -17.29 -0.60 -8.11
C ILE A 467 -16.95 0.67 -7.31
N THR A 468 -17.83 1.09 -6.41
CA THR A 468 -17.57 2.27 -5.57
C THR A 468 -16.29 2.10 -4.78
N SER A 469 -16.04 0.92 -4.21
CA SER A 469 -14.80 0.65 -3.47
C SER A 469 -13.54 0.83 -4.33
N ALA A 470 -13.57 0.42 -5.60
CA ALA A 470 -12.45 0.65 -6.53
C ALA A 470 -12.29 2.13 -6.87
N VAL A 471 -13.37 2.81 -7.22
CA VAL A 471 -13.38 4.22 -7.62
C VAL A 471 -12.86 5.15 -6.52
N ILE A 472 -13.21 4.88 -5.25
CA ILE A 472 -12.79 5.71 -4.12
C ILE A 472 -11.43 5.32 -3.54
N THR A 473 -10.84 4.21 -4.00
CA THR A 473 -9.51 3.74 -3.57
C THR A 473 -8.40 4.24 -4.49
N GLY A 474 -8.57 4.10 -5.80
CA GLY A 474 -7.52 4.49 -6.75
C GLY A 474 -7.69 3.85 -8.12
N LEU A 475 -7.01 2.75 -8.39
CA LEU A 475 -7.12 2.06 -9.67
C LEU A 475 -8.50 1.41 -9.84
N TYR A 476 -9.08 1.59 -11.02
CA TYR A 476 -10.39 1.07 -11.38
C TYR A 476 -10.24 -0.05 -12.43
N ILE A 477 -10.18 -1.28 -11.95
CA ILE A 477 -9.85 -2.47 -12.75
C ILE A 477 -11.01 -3.46 -12.70
N ALA A 478 -11.56 -3.85 -13.84
CA ALA A 478 -12.56 -4.92 -13.96
C ALA A 478 -11.88 -6.31 -14.01
N GLY A 479 -12.60 -7.38 -13.68
CA GLY A 479 -12.04 -8.72 -13.61
C GLY A 479 -12.93 -9.84 -14.15
N ASP A 480 -14.08 -9.54 -14.73
CA ASP A 480 -14.97 -10.55 -15.32
C ASP A 480 -14.39 -11.18 -16.61
N ASP A 481 -14.84 -12.37 -16.96
CA ASP A 481 -14.59 -12.96 -18.25
C ASP A 481 -15.48 -12.31 -19.32
N PHE A 482 -14.94 -11.38 -20.07
CA PHE A 482 -15.62 -10.71 -21.17
C PHE A 482 -15.38 -11.36 -22.55
N SER A 483 -14.79 -12.56 -22.58
CA SER A 483 -14.68 -13.36 -23.81
C SER A 483 -16.07 -13.84 -24.30
N GLU A 484 -16.15 -14.38 -25.51
CA GLU A 484 -17.42 -14.90 -26.05
C GLU A 484 -18.05 -15.94 -25.15
N GLY A 485 -17.24 -16.83 -24.55
CA GLY A 485 -17.67 -17.84 -23.60
C GLY A 485 -17.95 -17.34 -22.17
N GLY A 486 -17.72 -16.07 -21.89
CA GLY A 486 -17.90 -15.49 -20.58
C GLY A 486 -19.37 -15.28 -20.19
N SER A 487 -19.60 -15.01 -18.91
CA SER A 487 -20.93 -14.81 -18.35
C SER A 487 -21.71 -13.70 -19.05
N LYS A 488 -22.91 -14.01 -19.56
CA LYS A 488 -23.84 -13.01 -20.09
C LYS A 488 -24.21 -11.98 -19.01
N GLU A 489 -24.50 -12.44 -17.79
CA GLU A 489 -24.78 -11.59 -16.65
C GLU A 489 -23.62 -10.61 -16.39
N GLY A 490 -22.37 -11.09 -16.33
CA GLY A 490 -21.20 -10.24 -16.13
C GLY A 490 -21.07 -9.14 -17.20
N LYS A 491 -21.31 -9.48 -18.47
CA LYS A 491 -21.29 -8.51 -19.58
C LYS A 491 -22.42 -7.47 -19.50
N GLU A 492 -23.64 -7.90 -19.17
CA GLU A 492 -24.79 -7.00 -18.98
C GLU A 492 -24.57 -6.06 -17.78
N ARG A 493 -24.06 -6.60 -16.67
CA ARG A 493 -23.69 -5.80 -15.48
C ARG A 493 -22.58 -4.80 -15.78
N ALA A 494 -21.55 -5.19 -16.53
CA ALA A 494 -20.49 -4.31 -16.97
C ALA A 494 -21.02 -3.16 -17.81
N THR A 495 -21.83 -3.44 -18.81
CA THR A 495 -22.45 -2.43 -19.69
C THR A 495 -23.35 -1.48 -18.91
N LYS A 496 -24.03 -1.95 -17.86
CA LYS A 496 -24.94 -1.15 -17.02
C LYS A 496 -24.17 -0.27 -16.01
N TYR A 497 -23.17 -0.82 -15.33
CA TYR A 497 -22.56 -0.16 -14.17
C TYR A 497 -21.18 0.43 -14.42
N LEU A 498 -20.33 -0.19 -15.25
CA LEU A 498 -19.02 0.37 -15.55
C LEU A 498 -19.09 1.61 -16.47
N THR A 499 -20.23 1.87 -17.06
CA THR A 499 -20.45 2.98 -17.98
C THR A 499 -21.16 4.18 -17.34
N ASN A 500 -21.32 4.19 -16.02
CA ASN A 500 -21.90 5.33 -15.32
C ASN A 500 -20.91 6.51 -15.32
N GLU A 501 -21.21 7.54 -16.12
CA GLU A 501 -20.33 8.69 -16.32
C GLU A 501 -20.06 9.46 -15.03
N ASP A 502 -21.11 9.73 -14.23
CA ASP A 502 -21.00 10.48 -12.97
C ASP A 502 -20.07 9.76 -11.96
N VAL A 503 -20.13 8.44 -11.89
CA VAL A 503 -19.26 7.61 -11.02
C VAL A 503 -17.84 7.57 -11.58
N ASN A 504 -17.67 7.40 -12.89
CA ASN A 504 -16.36 7.29 -13.52
C ASN A 504 -15.56 8.60 -13.46
N LEU A 505 -16.23 9.76 -13.46
CA LEU A 505 -15.58 11.06 -13.29
C LEU A 505 -14.88 11.22 -11.90
N ILE A 506 -15.28 10.43 -10.91
CA ILE A 506 -14.65 10.45 -9.58
C ILE A 506 -13.35 9.63 -9.55
N ALA A 507 -13.18 8.68 -10.47
CA ALA A 507 -12.05 7.75 -10.53
C ALA A 507 -10.77 8.45 -11.03
N ASN A 508 -10.28 9.41 -10.25
CA ASN A 508 -9.07 10.19 -10.56
C ASN A 508 -7.80 9.67 -9.85
N GLY A 509 -7.89 8.51 -9.18
CA GLY A 509 -6.78 7.87 -8.49
C GLY A 509 -6.58 8.32 -7.04
N VAL A 510 -7.23 9.38 -6.59
CA VAL A 510 -7.11 9.88 -5.22
C VAL A 510 -8.04 9.10 -4.28
N SER A 511 -7.48 8.54 -3.22
CA SER A 511 -8.23 7.78 -2.22
C SER A 511 -9.12 8.70 -1.37
N PHE A 512 -10.34 8.23 -1.08
CA PHE A 512 -11.18 8.85 -0.07
C PHE A 512 -10.63 8.50 1.32
N ARG A 513 -10.77 9.42 2.27
CA ARG A 513 -10.42 9.16 3.67
C ARG A 513 -11.66 8.80 4.48
N PRO A 514 -11.51 8.02 5.57
CA PRO A 514 -12.63 7.70 6.45
C PRO A 514 -13.13 8.95 7.18
N ILE A 515 -14.42 8.97 7.52
CA ILE A 515 -14.98 10.02 8.38
C ILE A 515 -14.46 9.84 9.81
N GLU A 516 -14.45 8.60 10.31
CA GLU A 516 -14.00 8.24 11.65
C GLU A 516 -13.06 7.03 11.60
N GLY A 517 -12.51 6.63 12.75
CA GLY A 517 -11.67 5.44 12.91
C GLY A 517 -12.05 4.68 14.18
N ILE A 518 -13.33 4.31 14.32
CA ILE A 518 -13.93 3.83 15.57
C ILE A 518 -14.13 2.32 15.65
N GLY A 519 -13.77 1.58 14.59
CA GLY A 519 -13.99 0.14 14.52
C GLY A 519 -12.72 -0.70 14.45
N THR A 520 -12.81 -1.94 14.91
CA THR A 520 -11.82 -3.01 14.63
C THR A 520 -12.05 -3.67 13.27
N ASN A 521 -13.14 -3.32 12.61
CA ASN A 521 -13.53 -3.70 11.26
C ASN A 521 -13.45 -2.49 10.33
N SER A 522 -13.96 -2.63 9.11
CA SER A 522 -14.00 -1.53 8.16
C SER A 522 -14.91 -0.41 8.65
N GLU A 523 -14.47 0.81 8.46
CA GLU A 523 -15.36 1.95 8.46
C GLU A 523 -16.31 1.85 7.28
N ASN A 524 -17.48 2.46 7.38
CA ASN A 524 -18.47 2.41 6.31
C ASN A 524 -18.77 3.77 5.68
N GLN A 525 -18.14 4.84 6.18
CA GLN A 525 -18.33 6.20 5.68
C GLN A 525 -16.99 6.83 5.31
N PHE A 526 -16.94 7.38 4.10
CA PHE A 526 -15.72 7.98 3.53
C PHE A 526 -16.05 9.30 2.84
N MET A 527 -15.04 10.14 2.66
CA MET A 527 -15.20 11.43 2.00
C MET A 527 -13.97 11.81 1.18
N ARG A 528 -14.19 12.66 0.18
CA ARG A 528 -13.15 13.43 -0.51
C ARG A 528 -13.66 14.81 -0.88
N GLN A 529 -12.84 15.82 -0.63
CA GLN A 529 -13.11 17.21 -1.03
C GLN A 529 -12.32 17.52 -2.29
N ASP A 530 -13.02 17.86 -3.37
CA ASP A 530 -12.44 18.31 -4.64
C ASP A 530 -12.90 19.75 -4.89
N ASN A 531 -12.08 20.74 -4.57
CA ASN A 531 -12.42 22.16 -4.64
C ASN A 531 -13.73 22.46 -3.88
N ASN A 532 -14.78 22.88 -4.59
CA ASN A 532 -16.10 23.22 -4.00
C ASN A 532 -17.06 22.02 -3.97
N THR A 533 -16.62 20.84 -4.37
CA THR A 533 -17.45 19.64 -4.37
C THR A 533 -16.97 18.66 -3.31
N LEU A 534 -17.88 18.21 -2.45
CA LEU A 534 -17.61 17.15 -1.49
C LEU A 534 -18.30 15.87 -1.97
N TYR A 535 -17.54 14.77 -1.96
CA TYR A 535 -18.09 13.44 -2.18
C TYR A 535 -18.17 12.70 -0.85
N TYR A 536 -19.35 12.15 -0.57
CA TYR A 536 -19.63 11.36 0.61
C TYR A 536 -20.10 9.97 0.21
N VAL A 537 -19.58 8.96 0.86
CA VAL A 537 -19.90 7.56 0.61
C VAL A 537 -20.33 6.90 1.89
N VAL A 538 -21.39 6.08 1.82
CA VAL A 538 -21.79 5.21 2.91
C VAL A 538 -22.13 3.82 2.38
N PHE A 539 -21.44 2.81 2.93
CA PHE A 539 -21.65 1.39 2.63
C PHE A 539 -22.55 0.75 3.67
N ASN A 540 -23.38 -0.18 3.22
CA ASN A 540 -24.05 -1.13 4.08
C ASN A 540 -23.48 -2.53 3.83
N TYR A 541 -22.63 -3.01 4.72
CA TYR A 541 -22.04 -4.35 4.62
C TYR A 541 -22.96 -5.46 5.16
N GLY A 542 -24.07 -5.11 5.79
CA GLY A 542 -25.04 -6.05 6.37
C GLY A 542 -26.08 -6.54 5.36
N GLU A 543 -26.89 -7.49 5.81
CA GLU A 543 -28.00 -8.06 5.02
C GLU A 543 -29.23 -7.15 5.01
N GLU A 544 -29.50 -6.48 6.13
CA GLU A 544 -30.70 -5.68 6.34
C GLU A 544 -30.47 -4.22 5.92
N GLU A 545 -31.55 -3.55 5.57
CA GLU A 545 -31.55 -2.11 5.29
C GLU A 545 -31.09 -1.32 6.51
N MET A 546 -30.31 -0.26 6.28
CA MET A 546 -29.90 0.68 7.32
C MET A 546 -30.26 2.11 6.95
N SER A 547 -30.46 2.94 7.97
CA SER A 547 -30.65 4.39 7.82
C SER A 547 -29.52 5.15 8.48
N VAL A 548 -28.99 6.16 7.78
CA VAL A 548 -27.88 7.00 8.26
C VAL A 548 -28.20 8.47 8.06
N ASN A 549 -28.01 9.26 9.11
CA ASN A 549 -27.97 10.72 8.97
C ASN A 549 -26.56 11.11 8.50
N VAL A 550 -26.46 11.92 7.44
CA VAL A 550 -25.18 12.43 6.98
C VAL A 550 -24.56 13.30 8.08
N PRO A 551 -23.34 13.02 8.55
CA PRO A 551 -22.73 13.73 9.66
C PRO A 551 -22.13 15.06 9.19
N LEU A 552 -22.99 16.05 8.82
CA LEU A 552 -22.61 17.28 8.13
C LEU A 552 -21.44 18.01 8.80
N GLU A 553 -21.51 18.25 10.10
CA GLU A 553 -20.42 18.93 10.83
C GLU A 553 -19.12 18.12 10.82
N ARG A 554 -19.20 16.79 10.91
CA ARG A 554 -18.03 15.90 10.91
C ARG A 554 -17.35 15.80 9.54
N ILE A 555 -18.06 16.15 8.47
CA ILE A 555 -17.50 16.24 7.10
C ILE A 555 -17.20 17.68 6.67
N GLY A 556 -17.30 18.64 7.62
CA GLY A 556 -16.94 20.04 7.41
C GLY A 556 -18.01 20.89 6.74
N LEU A 557 -19.26 20.45 6.74
CA LEU A 557 -20.40 21.20 6.19
C LEU A 557 -21.21 21.87 7.28
N ASN A 558 -21.74 23.05 6.99
CA ASN A 558 -22.62 23.78 7.89
C ASN A 558 -24.08 23.33 7.66
N PRO A 559 -24.76 22.76 8.68
CA PRO A 559 -26.16 22.31 8.55
C PRO A 559 -27.16 23.42 8.19
N ALA A 560 -26.80 24.70 8.41
CA ALA A 560 -27.64 25.83 8.08
C ALA A 560 -27.54 26.30 6.62
N GLU A 561 -26.59 25.78 5.85
CA GLU A 561 -26.43 26.12 4.44
C GLU A 561 -27.35 25.31 3.53
N THR A 562 -27.78 25.92 2.43
CA THR A 562 -28.53 25.21 1.38
C THR A 562 -27.52 24.48 0.52
N LEU A 563 -27.55 23.14 0.57
CA LEU A 563 -26.66 22.26 -0.15
C LEU A 563 -27.42 21.47 -1.22
N ASN A 564 -26.85 21.39 -2.41
CA ASN A 564 -27.34 20.53 -3.49
C ASN A 564 -26.63 19.18 -3.40
N ALA A 565 -27.37 18.11 -3.24
CA ALA A 565 -26.84 16.77 -3.14
C ALA A 565 -27.49 15.82 -4.16
N LYS A 566 -26.67 15.02 -4.84
CA LYS A 566 -27.11 14.04 -5.83
C LYS A 566 -26.47 12.68 -5.53
N GLU A 567 -27.31 11.65 -5.47
CA GLU A 567 -26.84 10.26 -5.40
C GLU A 567 -26.47 9.78 -6.82
N LEU A 568 -25.23 9.35 -7.02
CA LEU A 568 -24.66 9.20 -8.36
C LEU A 568 -25.05 7.88 -9.05
N TRP A 569 -25.40 6.84 -8.31
CA TRP A 569 -25.86 5.58 -8.91
C TRP A 569 -27.27 5.69 -9.48
N SER A 570 -28.16 6.34 -8.77
CA SER A 570 -29.58 6.54 -9.17
C SER A 570 -29.83 7.83 -9.94
N GLY A 571 -28.93 8.81 -9.80
CA GLY A 571 -29.14 10.17 -10.31
C GLY A 571 -30.15 11.00 -9.51
N ALA A 572 -30.66 10.49 -8.39
CA ALA A 572 -31.66 11.16 -7.57
C ALA A 572 -31.06 12.30 -6.73
N GLU A 573 -31.83 13.38 -6.58
CA GLU A 573 -31.51 14.43 -5.60
C GLU A 573 -31.77 13.94 -4.18
N ILE A 574 -30.90 14.34 -3.25
CA ILE A 574 -30.92 13.93 -1.84
C ILE A 574 -31.18 15.15 -0.96
N ASP A 575 -32.12 15.01 -0.03
CA ASP A 575 -32.34 15.96 1.05
C ASP A 575 -31.45 15.56 2.26
N LEU A 576 -30.34 16.27 2.43
CA LEU A 576 -29.35 15.98 3.49
C LEU A 576 -29.88 16.20 4.91
N SER A 577 -31.05 16.85 5.08
CA SER A 577 -31.71 17.02 6.38
C SER A 577 -32.41 15.74 6.87
N LYS A 578 -32.57 14.77 5.99
CA LYS A 578 -33.23 13.48 6.27
C LYS A 578 -32.23 12.33 6.29
N ALA A 579 -32.59 11.29 7.05
CA ALA A 579 -31.84 10.04 7.01
C ALA A 579 -31.86 9.43 5.60
N ILE A 580 -30.72 8.91 5.18
CA ILE A 580 -30.54 8.19 3.93
C ILE A 580 -30.70 6.71 4.20
N THR A 581 -31.52 6.06 3.40
CA THR A 581 -31.73 4.62 3.47
C THR A 581 -30.78 3.90 2.50
N ILE A 582 -30.03 2.93 3.00
CA ILE A 582 -29.12 2.08 2.23
C ILE A 582 -29.60 0.64 2.32
N PRO A 583 -30.01 0.01 1.21
CA PRO A 583 -30.37 -1.41 1.22
C PRO A 583 -29.22 -2.28 1.72
N GLY A 584 -29.53 -3.51 2.17
CA GLY A 584 -28.49 -4.47 2.54
C GLY A 584 -27.55 -4.77 1.39
N LYS A 585 -26.25 -4.93 1.67
CA LYS A 585 -25.19 -5.20 0.68
C LYS A 585 -25.16 -4.19 -0.47
N ASP A 586 -25.19 -2.91 -0.14
CA ASP A 586 -25.26 -1.82 -1.12
C ASP A 586 -24.45 -0.59 -0.65
N VAL A 587 -24.48 0.47 -1.42
CA VAL A 587 -23.77 1.72 -1.17
C VAL A 587 -24.58 2.92 -1.64
N LYS A 588 -24.35 4.07 -1.01
CA LYS A 588 -24.73 5.39 -1.53
C LYS A 588 -23.49 6.23 -1.75
N LEU A 589 -23.38 6.81 -2.93
CA LEU A 589 -22.30 7.70 -3.35
C LEU A 589 -22.89 9.04 -3.70
N ILE A 590 -22.59 10.06 -2.91
CA ILE A 590 -23.31 11.35 -2.94
C ILE A 590 -22.32 12.47 -3.27
N ARG A 591 -22.66 13.26 -4.27
CA ARG A 591 -21.99 14.52 -4.60
C ARG A 591 -22.74 15.66 -3.94
N ILE A 592 -22.03 16.52 -3.21
CA ILE A 592 -22.56 17.68 -2.47
C ILE A 592 -21.87 18.94 -2.97
N GLN A 593 -22.66 19.96 -3.33
CA GLN A 593 -22.18 21.24 -3.86
C GLN A 593 -22.88 22.43 -3.18
#